data_764468a9bc9641d9155dadf9816296df
#
_entry.id   764468a9bc9641d9155dadf9816296df
#
_cell.length_a   1.000
_cell.length_b   1.000
_cell.length_c   1.000
_cell.angle_alpha   90.00
_cell.angle_beta   90.00
_cell.angle_gamma   90.00
#
_symmetry.space_group_name_H-M   'P 1'
#
loop_
_entity.id
_entity.type
_entity.pdbx_description
1 polymer ?
#
loop_
_entity_poly.entity_id
_entity_poly.type
_entity_poly.pdbx_seq_one_letter_code
_entity_poly.pdbx_strand_id
1 'polypeptide(L)'
;AVQDNKQLLKTKQGISYERLNKAINQATNLKNFLNEKYKTNKNQLIIDINSILEDLIFLENTSNKFEEAIKNLGFYLGFEAQRPENDFKRGPDNLWSIGNNEYLVIECKNGVINPIINKHDVNQLSGSINWFTCEYDYSSKCKGIIIHLGDTCEFGATPHENSFVMLKSDLEKLKKNVNDFYIGIKKD
;
A
#
# COMPACT_ATOMS: atom_id res chain seq x y z
N ALA A 1 -29.55 0.14 13.67
CA ALA A 1 -30.11 1.12 12.70
C ALA A 1 -30.13 0.58 11.27
N VAL A 2 -29.04 -0.05 10.79
CA VAL A 2 -28.98 -0.62 9.42
C VAL A 2 -29.90 -1.83 9.22
N GLN A 3 -30.19 -2.58 10.28
CA GLN A 3 -31.05 -3.77 10.19
C GLN A 3 -32.52 -3.45 9.97
N ASP A 4 -32.98 -2.28 10.43
CA ASP A 4 -34.41 -1.91 10.41
C ASP A 4 -34.79 -1.02 9.22
N ASN A 5 -33.82 -0.44 8.53
CA ASN A 5 -34.07 0.40 7.36
C ASN A 5 -33.96 -0.40 6.06
N LYS A 6 -35.10 -0.77 5.49
CA LYS A 6 -35.19 -1.55 4.25
C LYS A 6 -34.67 -0.82 2.98
N GLN A 7 -34.48 0.49 3.06
CA GLN A 7 -33.98 1.32 1.95
C GLN A 7 -32.46 1.42 1.91
N LEU A 8 -31.76 1.07 3.00
CA LEU A 8 -30.30 1.08 3.02
C LEU A 8 -29.72 -0.13 2.30
N LEU A 9 -28.68 0.11 1.52
CA LEU A 9 -27.89 -0.95 0.89
C LEU A 9 -27.25 -1.80 1.98
N LYS A 10 -27.37 -3.13 1.83
CA LYS A 10 -26.78 -4.09 2.76
C LYS A 10 -25.66 -4.84 2.05
N THR A 11 -24.55 -5.00 2.72
CA THR A 11 -23.44 -5.81 2.22
C THR A 11 -23.74 -7.31 2.38
N LYS A 12 -23.34 -8.11 1.39
CA LYS A 12 -23.34 -9.57 1.52
C LYS A 12 -22.32 -9.97 2.59
N GLN A 13 -22.63 -10.99 3.38
CA GLN A 13 -21.65 -11.57 4.31
C GLN A 13 -20.44 -12.11 3.55
N GLY A 14 -19.25 -11.87 4.08
CA GLY A 14 -17.98 -12.26 3.48
C GLY A 14 -16.94 -12.59 4.56
N ILE A 15 -15.67 -12.60 4.18
CA ILE A 15 -14.55 -12.82 5.09
C ILE A 15 -14.48 -11.64 6.07
N SER A 16 -14.35 -11.95 7.37
CA SER A 16 -14.16 -10.94 8.40
C SER A 16 -12.83 -10.23 8.20
N TYR A 17 -12.85 -8.91 8.24
CA TYR A 17 -11.62 -8.12 8.15
C TYR A 17 -10.90 -8.10 9.50
N GLU A 18 -9.58 -8.33 9.46
CA GLU A 18 -8.70 -8.18 10.61
C GLU A 18 -7.88 -6.90 10.45
N ARG A 19 -8.04 -5.96 11.39
CA ARG A 19 -7.34 -4.67 11.35
C ARG A 19 -5.83 -4.87 11.46
N LEU A 20 -5.11 -4.12 10.64
CA LEU A 20 -3.66 -4.04 10.70
C LEU A 20 -3.20 -3.45 12.04
N ASN A 21 -2.16 -4.04 12.63
CA ASN A 21 -1.55 -3.54 13.85
C ASN A 21 -0.96 -2.13 13.64
N LYS A 22 -1.02 -1.31 14.69
CA LYS A 22 -0.45 0.04 14.65
C LYS A 22 1.08 -0.04 14.73
N ALA A 23 1.76 0.59 13.78
CA ALA A 23 3.18 0.83 13.90
C ALA A 23 3.43 1.84 15.04
N ILE A 24 4.30 1.49 15.98
CA ILE A 24 4.59 2.33 17.16
C ILE A 24 5.80 3.21 16.88
N ASN A 25 6.87 2.62 16.36
CA ASN A 25 8.13 3.31 16.06
C ASN A 25 8.81 2.65 14.87
N GLN A 26 8.95 3.41 13.78
CA GLN A 26 9.47 2.91 12.50
C GLN A 26 10.84 2.24 12.63
N ALA A 27 11.80 2.90 13.30
CA ALA A 27 13.15 2.35 13.43
C ALA A 27 13.20 1.09 14.30
N THR A 28 12.40 1.05 15.36
CA THR A 28 12.29 -0.13 16.23
C THR A 28 11.62 -1.30 15.49
N ASN A 29 10.54 -1.03 14.76
CA ASN A 29 9.87 -2.05 13.96
C ASN A 29 10.82 -2.63 12.90
N LEU A 30 11.54 -1.75 12.17
CA LEU A 30 12.52 -2.19 11.18
C LEU A 30 13.61 -3.06 11.82
N LYS A 31 14.19 -2.62 12.94
CA LYS A 31 15.22 -3.37 13.66
C LYS A 31 14.70 -4.75 14.07
N ASN A 32 13.49 -4.83 14.63
CA ASN A 32 12.89 -6.08 15.06
C ASN A 32 12.64 -7.01 13.88
N PHE A 33 12.04 -6.49 12.81
CA PHE A 33 11.79 -7.23 11.57
C PHE A 33 13.08 -7.81 10.97
N LEU A 34 14.13 -6.99 10.85
CA LEU A 34 15.42 -7.44 10.30
C LEU A 34 16.09 -8.48 11.20
N ASN A 35 16.07 -8.27 12.51
CA ASN A 35 16.64 -9.22 13.46
C ASN A 35 15.92 -10.57 13.46
N GLU A 36 14.60 -10.55 13.37
CA GLU A 36 13.81 -11.79 13.32
C GLU A 36 14.03 -12.53 12.01
N LYS A 37 13.93 -11.84 10.88
CA LYS A 37 14.00 -12.43 9.55
C LYS A 37 15.42 -12.89 9.17
N TYR A 38 16.45 -12.14 9.55
CA TYR A 38 17.84 -12.37 9.14
C TYR A 38 18.78 -12.81 10.28
N LYS A 39 18.22 -13.31 11.38
CA LYS A 39 18.98 -13.79 12.56
C LYS A 39 20.09 -14.77 12.18
N THR A 40 19.86 -15.65 11.23
CA THR A 40 20.77 -16.73 10.83
C THR A 40 21.52 -16.46 9.52
N ASN A 41 21.05 -15.55 8.69
CA ASN A 41 21.65 -15.30 7.37
C ASN A 41 21.52 -13.83 6.94
N LYS A 42 22.46 -13.02 7.38
CA LYS A 42 22.54 -11.59 7.01
C LYS A 42 22.76 -11.34 5.51
N ASN A 43 23.38 -12.30 4.79
CA ASN A 43 23.62 -12.13 3.35
C ASN A 43 22.33 -12.20 2.53
N GLN A 44 21.29 -12.87 3.05
CA GLN A 44 20.00 -12.98 2.40
C GLN A 44 19.27 -11.63 2.29
N LEU A 45 19.58 -10.68 3.19
CA LEU A 45 18.95 -9.35 3.20
C LEU A 45 19.03 -8.64 1.84
N ILE A 46 20.22 -8.57 1.27
CA ILE A 46 20.42 -7.86 -0.02
C ILE A 46 19.73 -8.61 -1.17
N ILE A 47 19.74 -9.92 -1.13
CA ILE A 47 19.07 -10.74 -2.16
C ILE A 47 17.55 -10.48 -2.11
N ASP A 48 16.96 -10.50 -0.93
CA ASP A 48 15.53 -10.28 -0.73
C ASP A 48 15.12 -8.86 -1.16
N ILE A 49 15.90 -7.84 -0.78
CA ILE A 49 15.64 -6.45 -1.17
C ILE A 49 15.71 -6.32 -2.69
N ASN A 50 16.74 -6.85 -3.34
CA ASN A 50 16.85 -6.77 -4.79
C ASN A 50 15.66 -7.45 -5.48
N SER A 51 15.24 -8.62 -5.01
CA SER A 51 14.06 -9.31 -5.53
C SER A 51 12.79 -8.47 -5.42
N ILE A 52 12.56 -7.81 -4.26
CA ILE A 52 11.41 -6.92 -4.07
C ILE A 52 11.48 -5.72 -5.04
N LEU A 53 12.66 -5.10 -5.17
CA LEU A 53 12.83 -3.94 -6.05
C LEU A 53 12.71 -4.30 -7.53
N GLU A 54 13.07 -5.52 -7.92
CA GLU A 54 12.88 -6.04 -9.29
C GLU A 54 11.41 -6.23 -9.66
N ASP A 55 10.57 -6.65 -8.70
CA ASP A 55 9.12 -6.80 -8.91
C ASP A 55 8.36 -5.46 -8.97
N LEU A 56 8.98 -4.35 -8.54
CA LEU A 56 8.41 -3.00 -8.61
C LEU A 56 8.64 -2.38 -10.00
N ILE A 57 7.94 -2.91 -11.00
CA ILE A 57 8.01 -2.47 -12.39
C ILE A 57 6.63 -2.18 -12.97
N PHE A 58 6.57 -1.18 -13.87
CA PHE A 58 5.37 -0.91 -14.65
C PHE A 58 5.36 -1.84 -15.86
N LEU A 59 4.61 -2.95 -15.75
CA LEU A 59 4.48 -3.97 -16.77
C LEU A 59 3.12 -4.65 -16.67
N GLU A 60 2.47 -4.88 -17.80
CA GLU A 60 1.20 -5.61 -17.87
C GLU A 60 1.33 -7.03 -17.30
N ASN A 61 0.26 -7.54 -16.73
CA ASN A 61 0.15 -8.89 -16.15
C ASN A 61 1.10 -9.17 -14.97
N THR A 62 1.62 -8.15 -14.31
CA THR A 62 2.49 -8.29 -13.12
C THR A 62 1.84 -7.76 -11.83
N SER A 63 0.58 -7.36 -11.85
CA SER A 63 -0.08 -6.66 -10.73
C SER A 63 0.08 -7.40 -9.40
N ASN A 64 -0.19 -8.71 -9.36
CA ASN A 64 -0.08 -9.46 -8.11
C ASN A 64 1.35 -9.48 -7.51
N LYS A 65 2.39 -9.56 -8.36
CA LYS A 65 3.79 -9.47 -7.92
C LYS A 65 4.14 -8.07 -7.44
N PHE A 66 3.69 -7.06 -8.18
CA PHE A 66 3.88 -5.65 -7.83
C PHE A 66 3.24 -5.30 -6.49
N GLU A 67 1.98 -5.67 -6.28
CA GLU A 67 1.25 -5.45 -5.02
C GLU A 67 1.90 -6.18 -3.84
N GLU A 68 2.37 -7.43 -4.04
CA GLU A 68 3.10 -8.16 -3.01
C GLU A 68 4.45 -7.49 -2.70
N ALA A 69 5.14 -6.97 -3.72
CA ALA A 69 6.38 -6.21 -3.55
C ALA A 69 6.14 -4.89 -2.79
N ILE A 70 5.04 -4.17 -3.06
CA ILE A 70 4.63 -2.97 -2.30
C ILE A 70 4.36 -3.34 -0.83
N LYS A 71 3.63 -4.42 -0.54
CA LYS A 71 3.42 -4.89 0.85
C LYS A 71 4.76 -5.16 1.54
N ASN A 72 5.61 -5.96 0.90
CA ASN A 72 6.92 -6.30 1.47
C ASN A 72 7.78 -5.06 1.69
N LEU A 73 7.81 -4.13 0.73
CA LEU A 73 8.52 -2.86 0.88
C LEU A 73 8.09 -2.10 2.15
N GLY A 74 6.80 -2.13 2.52
CA GLY A 74 6.31 -1.55 3.76
C GLY A 74 7.05 -2.08 5.00
N PHE A 75 7.23 -3.40 5.11
CA PHE A 75 7.99 -4.00 6.22
C PHE A 75 9.46 -3.58 6.21
N TYR A 76 10.09 -3.52 5.04
CA TYR A 76 11.48 -3.06 4.92
C TYR A 76 11.65 -1.55 5.12
N LEU A 77 10.58 -0.79 5.15
CA LEU A 77 10.56 0.61 5.58
C LEU A 77 10.24 0.76 7.08
N GLY A 78 10.01 -0.36 7.80
CA GLY A 78 9.67 -0.36 9.23
C GLY A 78 8.20 -0.03 9.50
N PHE A 79 7.34 -0.21 8.51
CA PHE A 79 5.89 -0.08 8.62
C PHE A 79 5.24 -1.44 8.88
N GLU A 80 3.98 -1.44 9.31
CA GLU A 80 3.11 -2.60 9.21
C GLU A 80 2.38 -2.55 7.89
N ALA A 81 2.22 -3.68 7.20
CA ALA A 81 1.66 -3.73 5.86
C ALA A 81 0.72 -4.92 5.67
N GLN A 82 -0.32 -4.74 4.85
CA GLN A 82 -1.35 -5.72 4.58
C GLN A 82 -1.88 -5.55 3.15
N ARG A 83 -2.45 -6.60 2.56
CA ARG A 83 -3.14 -6.57 1.27
C ARG A 83 -4.63 -6.88 1.46
N PRO A 84 -5.47 -5.92 1.90
CA PRO A 84 -6.85 -6.18 2.30
C PRO A 84 -7.71 -6.79 1.18
N GLU A 85 -7.58 -6.30 -0.07
CA GLU A 85 -8.31 -6.88 -1.19
C GLU A 85 -7.94 -8.34 -1.45
N ASN A 86 -6.64 -8.66 -1.41
CA ASN A 86 -6.17 -10.04 -1.60
C ASN A 86 -6.63 -10.96 -0.46
N ASP A 87 -6.46 -10.53 0.78
CA ASP A 87 -6.60 -11.35 1.98
C ASP A 87 -8.07 -11.47 2.41
N PHE A 88 -8.85 -10.39 2.30
CA PHE A 88 -10.23 -10.29 2.79
C PHE A 88 -11.27 -10.00 1.70
N LYS A 89 -10.83 -9.88 0.44
CA LYS A 89 -11.69 -9.57 -0.73
C LYS A 89 -12.42 -8.24 -0.61
N ARG A 90 -11.81 -7.28 0.06
CA ARG A 90 -12.32 -5.91 0.22
C ARG A 90 -11.22 -4.97 0.69
N GLY A 91 -11.36 -3.68 0.41
CA GLY A 91 -10.38 -2.66 0.75
C GLY A 91 -9.35 -2.45 -0.36
N PRO A 92 -8.25 -1.75 -0.08
CA PRO A 92 -7.22 -1.42 -1.05
C PRO A 92 -6.32 -2.59 -1.43
N ASP A 93 -5.60 -2.45 -2.53
CA ASP A 93 -4.51 -3.36 -2.92
C ASP A 93 -3.47 -3.50 -1.80
N ASN A 94 -3.11 -2.37 -1.18
CA ASN A 94 -2.20 -2.32 -0.04
C ASN A 94 -2.63 -1.30 1.01
N LEU A 95 -2.38 -1.63 2.27
CA LEU A 95 -2.56 -0.76 3.41
C LEU A 95 -1.30 -0.76 4.26
N TRP A 96 -0.72 0.42 4.51
CA TRP A 96 0.42 0.58 5.41
C TRP A 96 0.05 1.39 6.64
N SER A 97 0.40 0.91 7.83
CA SER A 97 0.41 1.71 9.06
C SER A 97 1.81 2.32 9.22
N ILE A 98 1.89 3.65 9.11
CA ILE A 98 3.16 4.39 9.13
C ILE A 98 3.50 5.01 10.49
N GLY A 99 2.68 4.74 11.51
CA GLY A 99 2.83 5.28 12.86
C GLY A 99 1.86 6.42 13.16
N ASN A 100 1.77 6.83 14.43
CA ASN A 100 0.93 7.96 14.87
C ASN A 100 -0.55 7.89 14.46
N ASN A 101 -1.10 6.69 14.31
CA ASN A 101 -2.43 6.45 13.75
C ASN A 101 -2.59 6.95 12.30
N GLU A 102 -1.51 7.07 11.56
CA GLU A 102 -1.52 7.43 10.14
C GLU A 102 -1.32 6.20 9.27
N TYR A 103 -2.05 6.18 8.15
CA TYR A 103 -2.08 5.05 7.22
C TYR A 103 -1.97 5.53 5.78
N LEU A 104 -1.41 4.67 4.92
CA LEU A 104 -1.44 4.83 3.47
C LEU A 104 -2.36 3.76 2.89
N VAL A 105 -3.42 4.21 2.22
CA VAL A 105 -4.34 3.40 1.42
C VAL A 105 -3.83 3.43 0.00
N ILE A 106 -3.34 2.31 -0.53
CA ILE A 106 -2.57 2.29 -1.78
C ILE A 106 -3.29 1.45 -2.83
N GLU A 107 -3.52 2.04 -4.00
CA GLU A 107 -3.99 1.38 -5.22
C GLU A 107 -2.86 1.31 -6.25
N CYS A 108 -2.63 0.13 -6.82
CA CYS A 108 -1.53 -0.13 -7.73
C CYS A 108 -2.02 -0.25 -9.18
N LYS A 109 -1.55 0.63 -10.05
CA LYS A 109 -1.89 0.67 -11.47
C LYS A 109 -0.64 0.52 -12.36
N ASN A 110 0.20 -0.46 -12.03
CA ASN A 110 1.47 -0.70 -12.72
C ASN A 110 1.32 -1.33 -14.12
N GLY A 111 0.14 -1.85 -14.45
CA GLY A 111 -0.16 -2.44 -15.77
C GLY A 111 -0.74 -1.45 -16.78
N VAL A 112 -0.97 -0.19 -16.41
CA VAL A 112 -1.55 0.81 -17.31
C VAL A 112 -0.50 1.33 -18.30
N ILE A 113 -0.96 1.62 -19.54
CA ILE A 113 -0.16 2.24 -20.61
C ILE A 113 -0.56 3.69 -20.87
N ASN A 114 -1.75 4.09 -20.45
CA ASN A 114 -2.25 5.45 -20.59
C ASN A 114 -1.84 6.27 -19.35
N PRO A 115 -1.21 7.45 -19.52
CA PRO A 115 -0.85 8.32 -18.39
C PRO A 115 -2.05 9.07 -17.78
N ILE A 116 -3.23 9.03 -18.41
CA ILE A 116 -4.44 9.64 -17.85
C ILE A 116 -5.10 8.65 -16.89
N ILE A 117 -5.27 9.03 -15.63
CA ILE A 117 -5.96 8.25 -14.62
C ILE A 117 -7.46 8.26 -14.96
N ASN A 118 -7.99 7.12 -15.32
CA ASN A 118 -9.40 7.01 -15.67
C ASN A 118 -10.32 7.16 -14.45
N LYS A 119 -11.58 7.48 -14.72
CA LYS A 119 -12.58 7.69 -13.67
C LYS A 119 -12.80 6.44 -12.79
N HIS A 120 -12.66 5.25 -13.35
CA HIS A 120 -12.79 4.00 -12.59
C HIS A 120 -11.71 3.89 -11.52
N ASP A 121 -10.45 4.15 -11.85
CA ASP A 121 -9.32 4.08 -10.91
C ASP A 121 -9.44 5.14 -9.81
N VAL A 122 -9.89 6.36 -10.16
CA VAL A 122 -10.19 7.42 -9.17
C VAL A 122 -11.29 6.98 -8.21
N ASN A 123 -12.35 6.36 -8.71
CA ASN A 123 -13.45 5.87 -7.89
C ASN A 123 -13.02 4.69 -7.01
N GLN A 124 -12.14 3.82 -7.50
CA GLN A 124 -11.58 2.71 -6.72
C GLN A 124 -10.81 3.24 -5.51
N LEU A 125 -9.87 4.19 -5.72
CA LEU A 125 -9.14 4.81 -4.63
C LEU A 125 -10.08 5.50 -3.62
N SER A 126 -11.08 6.25 -4.11
CA SER A 126 -12.07 6.90 -3.25
C SER A 126 -12.89 5.88 -2.45
N GLY A 127 -13.25 4.75 -3.06
CA GLY A 127 -13.91 3.62 -2.41
C GLY A 127 -13.05 3.00 -1.31
N SER A 128 -11.77 2.83 -1.56
CA SER A 128 -10.81 2.29 -0.59
C SER A 128 -10.56 3.23 0.60
N ILE A 129 -10.53 4.55 0.37
CA ILE A 129 -10.48 5.56 1.43
C ILE A 129 -11.76 5.49 2.28
N ASN A 130 -12.93 5.41 1.65
CA ASN A 130 -14.20 5.28 2.35
C ASN A 130 -14.27 3.97 3.15
N TRP A 131 -13.81 2.86 2.58
CA TRP A 131 -13.68 1.59 3.29
C TRP A 131 -12.81 1.73 4.56
N PHE A 132 -11.64 2.40 4.44
CA PHE A 132 -10.78 2.66 5.59
C PHE A 132 -11.53 3.44 6.68
N THR A 133 -12.24 4.49 6.31
CA THR A 133 -13.04 5.31 7.26
C THR A 133 -14.12 4.49 7.98
N CYS A 134 -14.68 3.47 7.32
CA CYS A 134 -15.68 2.58 7.92
C CYS A 134 -15.06 1.52 8.85
N GLU A 135 -13.82 1.07 8.58
CA GLU A 135 -13.17 0.00 9.33
C GLU A 135 -12.33 0.51 10.51
N TYR A 136 -11.89 1.77 10.48
CA TYR A 136 -10.98 2.36 11.46
C TYR A 136 -11.65 3.45 12.30
N ASP A 137 -11.06 3.76 13.46
CA ASP A 137 -11.60 4.75 14.40
C ASP A 137 -11.32 6.19 13.94
N TYR A 138 -12.06 7.16 14.45
CA TYR A 138 -11.89 8.59 14.16
C TYR A 138 -10.48 9.13 14.46
N SER A 139 -9.72 8.48 15.34
CA SER A 139 -8.33 8.84 15.63
C SER A 139 -7.37 8.43 14.53
N SER A 140 -7.78 7.54 13.63
CA SER A 140 -6.99 7.04 12.51
C SER A 140 -7.17 7.95 11.30
N LYS A 141 -6.05 8.30 10.67
CA LYS A 141 -6.03 9.14 9.47
C LYS A 141 -5.42 8.36 8.32
N CYS A 142 -5.91 8.56 7.10
CA CYS A 142 -5.29 7.97 5.93
C CYS A 142 -5.04 9.00 4.84
N LYS A 143 -4.06 8.67 3.99
CA LYS A 143 -3.83 9.27 2.68
C LYS A 143 -4.01 8.20 1.63
N GLY A 144 -4.82 8.49 0.62
CA GLY A 144 -4.96 7.62 -0.54
C GLY A 144 -3.81 7.84 -1.50
N ILE A 145 -3.15 6.78 -1.92
CA ILE A 145 -2.05 6.83 -2.90
C ILE A 145 -2.45 5.97 -4.10
N ILE A 146 -2.44 6.53 -5.27
CA ILE A 146 -2.48 5.76 -6.51
C ILE A 146 -1.10 5.72 -7.14
N ILE A 147 -0.58 4.53 -7.41
CA ILE A 147 0.69 4.35 -8.13
C ILE A 147 0.37 4.26 -9.62
N HIS A 148 0.75 5.28 -10.39
CA HIS A 148 0.32 5.44 -11.77
C HIS A 148 1.40 6.06 -12.67
N LEU A 149 1.23 5.97 -14.01
CA LEU A 149 2.13 6.58 -14.99
C LEU A 149 2.01 8.10 -15.10
N GLY A 150 0.84 8.66 -14.79
CA GLY A 150 0.57 10.09 -14.85
C GLY A 150 -0.24 10.57 -13.66
N ASP A 151 -0.39 11.88 -13.53
CA ASP A 151 -1.01 12.60 -12.43
C ASP A 151 -2.29 13.35 -12.81
N THR A 152 -2.69 13.23 -14.08
CA THR A 152 -3.86 13.90 -14.62
C THR A 152 -5.05 12.94 -14.70
N CYS A 153 -6.19 13.34 -14.14
CA CYS A 153 -7.40 12.55 -14.17
C CYS A 153 -8.24 12.81 -15.43
N GLU A 154 -9.01 11.81 -15.83
CA GLU A 154 -10.04 11.91 -16.85
C GLU A 154 -11.07 12.99 -16.48
N PHE A 155 -11.59 13.71 -17.52
CA PHE A 155 -12.66 14.68 -17.34
C PHE A 155 -13.89 14.04 -16.68
N GLY A 156 -14.39 14.66 -15.61
CA GLY A 156 -15.53 14.16 -14.84
C GLY A 156 -15.18 13.13 -13.76
N ALA A 157 -13.89 12.79 -13.57
CA ALA A 157 -13.44 12.14 -12.36
C ALA A 157 -13.40 13.13 -11.20
N THR A 158 -13.75 12.64 -9.99
CA THR A 158 -13.73 13.48 -8.77
C THR A 158 -12.85 12.80 -7.72
N PRO A 159 -11.55 13.15 -7.66
CA PRO A 159 -10.64 12.61 -6.66
C PRO A 159 -11.07 13.00 -5.25
N HIS A 160 -10.87 12.12 -4.29
CA HIS A 160 -11.01 12.45 -2.88
C HIS A 160 -9.93 13.48 -2.47
N GLU A 161 -10.22 14.39 -1.55
CA GLU A 161 -9.31 15.46 -1.12
C GLU A 161 -7.96 14.96 -0.57
N ASN A 162 -7.94 13.76 0.04
CA ASN A 162 -6.75 13.12 0.56
C ASN A 162 -6.11 12.11 -0.44
N SER A 163 -6.33 12.30 -1.73
CA SER A 163 -5.76 11.46 -2.79
C SER A 163 -4.48 12.07 -3.35
N PHE A 164 -3.46 11.24 -3.51
CA PHE A 164 -2.15 11.59 -4.03
C PHE A 164 -1.74 10.58 -5.12
N VAL A 165 -0.83 10.98 -5.97
CA VAL A 165 -0.24 10.10 -6.98
C VAL A 165 1.22 9.84 -6.63
N MET A 166 1.64 8.59 -6.73
CA MET A 166 3.04 8.20 -6.83
C MET A 166 3.33 7.86 -8.28
N LEU A 167 4.09 8.71 -8.95
CA LEU A 167 4.51 8.50 -10.33
C LEU A 167 5.59 7.40 -10.42
N LYS A 168 5.74 6.83 -11.62
CA LYS A 168 6.85 5.90 -11.91
C LYS A 168 8.21 6.48 -11.51
N SER A 169 8.44 7.78 -11.76
CA SER A 169 9.67 8.48 -11.36
C SER A 169 9.89 8.52 -9.84
N ASP A 170 8.80 8.69 -9.07
CA ASP A 170 8.86 8.71 -7.61
C ASP A 170 9.14 7.31 -7.06
N LEU A 171 8.53 6.29 -7.66
CA LEU A 171 8.80 4.89 -7.33
C LEU A 171 10.26 4.53 -7.61
N GLU A 172 10.83 4.91 -8.75
CA GLU A 172 12.24 4.67 -9.08
C GLU A 172 13.19 5.39 -8.12
N LYS A 173 12.84 6.61 -7.70
CA LYS A 173 13.59 7.34 -6.67
C LYS A 173 13.53 6.63 -5.31
N LEU A 174 12.35 6.14 -4.93
CA LEU A 174 12.16 5.36 -3.71
C LEU A 174 12.98 4.07 -3.75
N LYS A 175 12.93 3.32 -4.86
CA LYS A 175 13.72 2.10 -5.07
C LYS A 175 15.22 2.36 -4.88
N LYS A 176 15.73 3.43 -5.51
CA LYS A 176 17.14 3.82 -5.37
C LYS A 176 17.49 4.12 -3.91
N ASN A 177 16.69 4.93 -3.21
CA ASN A 177 16.94 5.29 -1.82
C ASN A 177 16.92 4.06 -0.89
N VAL A 178 15.99 3.13 -1.11
CA VAL A 178 15.92 1.87 -0.35
C VAL A 178 17.16 1.02 -0.59
N ASN A 179 17.55 0.85 -1.85
CA ASN A 179 18.77 0.11 -2.19
C ASN A 179 20.01 0.71 -1.55
N ASP A 180 20.20 2.04 -1.66
CA ASP A 180 21.35 2.75 -1.10
C ASP A 180 21.39 2.61 0.44
N PHE A 181 20.24 2.69 1.10
CA PHE A 181 20.10 2.49 2.55
C PHE A 181 20.55 1.08 2.97
N TYR A 182 20.08 0.04 2.30
CA TYR A 182 20.43 -1.33 2.65
C TYR A 182 21.87 -1.72 2.30
N ILE A 183 22.44 -1.14 1.25
CA ILE A 183 23.88 -1.25 0.96
C ILE A 183 24.70 -0.59 2.09
N GLY A 184 24.23 0.54 2.64
CA GLY A 184 24.84 1.21 3.79
C GLY A 184 24.88 0.32 5.03
N ILE A 185 23.72 -0.24 5.41
CA ILE A 185 23.61 -1.15 6.58
C ILE A 185 24.52 -2.38 6.49
N LYS A 186 24.78 -2.90 5.28
CA LYS A 186 25.64 -4.08 5.11
C LYS A 186 27.12 -3.79 5.40
N LYS A 187 27.55 -2.51 5.32
CA LYS A 187 28.97 -2.15 5.49
C LYS A 187 29.35 -1.99 6.98
N ASP A 188 28.37 -1.86 7.85
CA ASP A 188 28.51 -1.78 9.31
C ASP A 188 28.23 -3.16 9.95
#